data_42939196cfc7505c6ec8d19654e8b072
#
_entry.id   42939196cfc7505c6ec8d19654e8b072
#
_cell.length_a   1.000
_cell.length_b   1.000
_cell.length_c   1.000
_cell.angle_alpha   90.00
_cell.angle_beta   90.00
_cell.angle_gamma   90.00
#
_symmetry.space_group_name_H-M   'P 1'
#
loop_
_entity.id
_entity.type
_entity.pdbx_description
1 polymer ?
#
loop_
_entity_poly.entity_id
_entity_poly.type
_entity_poly.pdbx_seq_one_letter_code
_entity_poly.pdbx_strand_id
1 'polypeptide(L)'
;MLLVEFQKKALISAMYGEGNRIGYPILGLIGEAGEIANKYKKVLRDDAGIMSEEKRQALIDELGDVLWYCAALARDLDTDLEHVAKINLAKLAKRLAAGTIKGSGDNR
;
A
#
# COMPACT_ATOMS: atom_id res chain seq x y z
N MET A 1 -15.56 -0.02 -8.84
CA MET A 1 -14.73 -1.25 -8.87
C MET A 1 -14.48 -1.73 -7.46
N LEU A 2 -14.64 -3.02 -7.22
CA LEU A 2 -14.38 -3.63 -5.92
C LEU A 2 -12.89 -3.99 -5.77
N LEU A 3 -12.40 -4.09 -4.54
CA LEU A 3 -11.01 -4.48 -4.29
C LEU A 3 -10.68 -5.87 -4.85
N VAL A 4 -11.62 -6.80 -4.81
CA VAL A 4 -11.47 -8.13 -5.39
C VAL A 4 -11.26 -8.05 -6.90
N GLU A 5 -12.00 -7.18 -7.57
CA GLU A 5 -11.86 -6.96 -9.02
C GLU A 5 -10.52 -6.33 -9.36
N PHE A 6 -10.11 -5.34 -8.59
CA PHE A 6 -8.79 -4.72 -8.76
C PHE A 6 -7.68 -5.76 -8.64
N GLN A 7 -7.70 -6.57 -7.59
CA GLN A 7 -6.69 -7.60 -7.38
C GLN A 7 -6.61 -8.56 -8.55
N LYS A 8 -7.74 -9.07 -9.02
CA LYS A 8 -7.82 -9.98 -10.16
C LYS A 8 -7.19 -9.36 -11.42
N LYS A 9 -7.57 -8.14 -11.74
CA LYS A 9 -7.10 -7.44 -12.94
C LYS A 9 -5.63 -7.06 -12.83
N ALA A 10 -5.22 -6.56 -11.69
CA ALA A 10 -3.84 -6.14 -11.45
C ALA A 10 -2.87 -7.31 -11.60
N LEU A 11 -3.20 -8.47 -11.06
CA LEU A 11 -2.30 -9.61 -11.02
C LEU A 11 -2.16 -10.34 -12.35
N ILE A 12 -2.90 -9.96 -13.38
CA ILE A 12 -2.65 -10.42 -14.76
C ILE A 12 -1.22 -10.03 -15.17
N SER A 13 -0.70 -8.92 -14.69
CA SER A 13 0.65 -8.45 -14.99
C SER A 13 1.74 -9.00 -14.07
N ALA A 14 1.40 -9.87 -13.12
CA ALA A 14 2.38 -10.45 -12.20
C ALA A 14 3.23 -11.51 -12.94
N MET A 15 4.54 -11.25 -13.03
CA MET A 15 5.47 -12.07 -13.80
C MET A 15 6.67 -12.58 -13.00
N TYR A 16 6.66 -12.42 -11.68
CA TYR A 16 7.70 -13.03 -10.85
C TYR A 16 7.36 -14.50 -10.58
N GLY A 17 8.38 -15.36 -10.51
CA GLY A 17 8.19 -16.80 -10.38
C GLY A 17 7.82 -17.25 -8.97
N GLU A 18 7.41 -18.51 -8.84
CA GLU A 18 7.01 -19.14 -7.57
C GLU A 18 8.10 -19.05 -6.49
N GLY A 19 9.36 -19.14 -6.87
CA GLY A 19 10.47 -18.99 -5.91
C GLY A 19 10.58 -17.63 -5.28
N ASN A 20 9.89 -16.64 -5.83
CA ASN A 20 9.89 -15.26 -5.35
C ASN A 20 8.58 -14.86 -4.66
N ARG A 21 7.70 -15.82 -4.40
CA ARG A 21 6.46 -15.53 -3.67
C ARG A 21 6.75 -14.90 -2.32
N ILE A 22 5.86 -14.01 -1.91
CA ILE A 22 5.93 -13.27 -0.65
C ILE A 22 7.11 -12.29 -0.64
N GLY A 23 8.34 -12.77 -0.83
CA GLY A 23 9.52 -11.91 -0.78
C GLY A 23 9.54 -10.82 -1.84
N TYR A 24 9.21 -11.16 -3.09
CA TYR A 24 9.21 -10.17 -4.17
C TYR A 24 8.20 -9.04 -3.91
N PRO A 25 6.93 -9.32 -3.58
CA PRO A 25 5.98 -8.23 -3.28
C PRO A 25 6.35 -7.42 -2.05
N ILE A 26 6.95 -8.01 -1.02
CA ILE A 26 7.40 -7.25 0.16
C ILE A 26 8.45 -6.23 -0.24
N LEU A 27 9.44 -6.66 -1.01
CA LEU A 27 10.50 -5.76 -1.48
C LEU A 27 9.94 -4.67 -2.40
N GLY A 28 9.04 -5.04 -3.30
CA GLY A 28 8.39 -4.08 -4.20
C GLY A 28 7.55 -3.06 -3.46
N LEU A 29 6.78 -3.49 -2.45
CA LEU A 29 5.97 -2.61 -1.63
C LEU A 29 6.84 -1.55 -0.93
N ILE A 30 7.92 -1.97 -0.32
CA ILE A 30 8.86 -1.06 0.35
C ILE A 30 9.53 -0.14 -0.66
N GLY A 31 9.94 -0.67 -1.81
CA GLY A 31 10.57 0.10 -2.87
C GLY A 31 9.68 1.21 -3.40
N GLU A 32 8.42 0.91 -3.71
CA GLU A 32 7.48 1.91 -4.22
C GLU A 32 7.07 2.93 -3.14
N ALA A 33 6.92 2.49 -1.89
CA ALA A 33 6.69 3.41 -0.78
C ALA A 33 7.90 4.35 -0.62
N GLY A 34 9.11 3.84 -0.80
CA GLY A 34 10.33 4.62 -0.79
C GLY A 34 10.38 5.65 -1.93
N GLU A 35 9.84 5.31 -3.12
CA GLU A 35 9.75 6.25 -4.23
C GLU A 35 8.82 7.43 -3.91
N ILE A 36 7.72 7.17 -3.20
CA ILE A 36 6.84 8.24 -2.72
C ILE A 36 7.62 9.18 -1.80
N ALA A 37 8.34 8.61 -0.83
CA ALA A 37 9.15 9.38 0.11
C ALA A 37 10.22 10.20 -0.62
N ASN A 38 10.91 9.60 -1.59
CA ASN A 38 11.97 10.25 -2.34
C ASN A 38 11.43 11.41 -3.18
N LYS A 39 10.30 11.24 -3.83
CA LYS A 39 9.66 12.30 -4.63
C LYS A 39 9.15 13.43 -3.75
N TYR A 40 8.54 13.12 -2.61
CA TYR A 40 8.06 14.14 -1.69
C TYR A 40 9.21 14.92 -1.03
N LYS A 41 10.29 14.25 -0.70
CA LYS A 41 11.49 14.89 -0.18
C LYS A 41 11.98 16.00 -1.12
N LYS A 42 11.91 15.77 -2.42
CA LYS A 42 12.32 16.76 -3.42
C LYS A 42 11.36 17.96 -3.49
N VAL A 43 10.06 17.74 -3.24
CA VAL A 43 9.10 18.85 -3.11
C VAL A 43 9.48 19.75 -1.94
N LEU A 44 9.85 19.16 -0.81
CA LEU A 44 10.30 19.91 0.35
C LEU A 44 11.60 20.67 0.07
N ARG A 45 12.56 20.02 -0.58
CA ARG A 45 13.88 20.59 -0.85
C ARG A 45 13.85 21.67 -1.93
N ASP A 46 13.15 21.41 -3.04
CA ASP A 46 13.26 22.24 -4.26
C ASP A 46 12.09 23.20 -4.44
N ASP A 47 10.92 22.91 -3.87
CA ASP A 47 9.69 23.65 -4.11
C ASP A 47 9.09 24.29 -2.84
N ALA A 48 9.88 24.42 -1.79
CA ALA A 48 9.45 24.99 -0.50
C ALA A 48 8.21 24.28 0.08
N GLY A 49 8.04 23.00 -0.18
CA GLY A 49 6.90 22.23 0.29
C GLY A 49 5.62 22.43 -0.52
N ILE A 50 5.68 23.20 -1.60
CA ILE A 50 4.51 23.47 -2.45
C ILE A 50 4.45 22.45 -3.55
N MET A 51 3.39 21.65 -3.59
CA MET A 51 3.21 20.57 -4.54
C MET A 51 2.53 21.06 -5.80
N SER A 52 3.21 20.95 -6.95
CA SER A 52 2.60 21.19 -8.25
C SER A 52 1.64 20.07 -8.61
N GLU A 53 0.74 20.29 -9.56
CA GLU A 53 -0.17 19.26 -10.05
C GLU A 53 0.61 18.10 -10.70
N GLU A 54 1.69 18.39 -11.41
CA GLU A 54 2.56 17.38 -12.00
C GLU A 54 3.15 16.46 -10.94
N LYS A 55 3.67 17.04 -9.85
CA LYS A 55 4.26 16.25 -8.76
C LYS A 55 3.22 15.50 -7.95
N ARG A 56 2.03 16.10 -7.79
CA ARG A 56 0.90 15.41 -7.17
C ARG A 56 0.53 14.17 -7.97
N GLN A 57 0.43 14.28 -9.29
CA GLN A 57 0.11 13.13 -10.15
C GLN A 57 1.20 12.06 -10.07
N ALA A 58 2.46 12.45 -10.01
CA ALA A 58 3.55 11.50 -9.86
C ALA A 58 3.44 10.70 -8.55
N LEU A 59 3.02 11.33 -7.46
CA LEU A 59 2.77 10.61 -6.21
C LEU A 59 1.57 9.68 -6.30
N ILE A 60 0.53 10.08 -7.02
CA ILE A 60 -0.65 9.22 -7.26
C ILE A 60 -0.24 7.97 -8.03
N ASP A 61 0.61 8.12 -9.04
CA ASP A 61 1.10 7.00 -9.85
C ASP A 61 1.87 6.00 -8.97
N GLU A 62 2.78 6.50 -8.12
CA GLU A 62 3.53 5.64 -7.19
C GLU A 62 2.61 4.97 -6.17
N LEU A 63 1.57 5.66 -5.73
CA LEU A 63 0.59 5.08 -4.82
C LEU A 63 -0.14 3.91 -5.47
N GLY A 64 -0.41 4.02 -6.78
CA GLY A 64 -0.97 2.91 -7.56
C GLY A 64 -0.04 1.70 -7.56
N ASP A 65 1.27 1.91 -7.70
CA ASP A 65 2.25 0.83 -7.67
C ASP A 65 2.32 0.18 -6.28
N VAL A 66 2.22 0.97 -5.21
CA VAL A 66 2.10 0.44 -3.84
C VAL A 66 0.87 -0.47 -3.73
N LEU A 67 -0.26 -0.02 -4.27
CA LEU A 67 -1.50 -0.80 -4.23
C LEU A 67 -1.36 -2.11 -5.00
N TRP A 68 -0.66 -2.10 -6.13
CA TRP A 68 -0.38 -3.31 -6.91
C TRP A 68 0.38 -4.34 -6.08
N TYR A 69 1.43 -3.91 -5.37
CA TYR A 69 2.21 -4.80 -4.52
C TYR A 69 1.41 -5.28 -3.30
N CYS A 70 0.49 -4.46 -2.79
CA CYS A 70 -0.44 -4.92 -1.75
C CYS A 70 -1.30 -6.08 -2.26
N ALA A 71 -1.81 -5.98 -3.49
CA ALA A 71 -2.60 -7.04 -4.11
C ALA A 71 -1.77 -8.31 -4.30
N ALA A 72 -0.54 -8.17 -4.79
CA ALA A 72 0.36 -9.31 -5.00
C ALA A 72 0.72 -10.00 -3.69
N LEU A 73 1.04 -9.23 -2.67
CA LEU A 73 1.37 -9.78 -1.35
C LEU A 73 0.18 -10.49 -0.72
N ALA A 74 -1.02 -9.92 -0.81
CA ALA A 74 -2.22 -10.55 -0.30
C ALA A 74 -2.44 -11.92 -0.95
N ARG A 75 -2.33 -12.00 -2.28
CA ARG A 75 -2.42 -13.28 -2.99
C ARG A 75 -1.36 -14.28 -2.51
N ASP A 76 -0.13 -13.82 -2.38
CA ASP A 76 0.99 -14.70 -2.00
C ASP A 76 0.85 -15.21 -0.55
N LEU A 77 0.10 -14.48 0.28
CA LEU A 77 -0.27 -14.89 1.64
C LEU A 77 -1.60 -15.67 1.67
N ASP A 78 -2.08 -16.11 0.52
CA ASP A 78 -3.31 -16.90 0.36
C ASP A 78 -4.57 -16.19 0.88
N THR A 79 -4.64 -14.87 0.66
CA THR A 79 -5.78 -14.04 1.01
C THR A 79 -6.08 -13.03 -0.11
N ASP A 80 -6.93 -12.08 0.15
CA ASP A 80 -7.25 -11.02 -0.80
C ASP A 80 -7.35 -9.65 -0.11
N LEU A 81 -7.32 -8.58 -0.91
CA LEU A 81 -7.35 -7.22 -0.41
C LEU A 81 -8.64 -6.89 0.35
N GLU A 82 -9.77 -7.48 -0.05
CA GLU A 82 -11.02 -7.25 0.65
C GLU A 82 -10.94 -7.77 2.09
N HIS A 83 -10.42 -8.98 2.26
CA HIS A 83 -10.23 -9.57 3.58
C HIS A 83 -9.26 -8.74 4.43
N VAL A 84 -8.15 -8.32 3.85
CA VAL A 84 -7.18 -7.44 4.53
C VAL A 84 -7.85 -6.14 4.98
N ALA A 85 -8.64 -5.53 4.12
CA ALA A 85 -9.37 -4.31 4.44
C ALA A 85 -10.38 -4.53 5.57
N LYS A 86 -11.13 -5.62 5.53
CA LYS A 86 -12.13 -5.96 6.56
C LYS A 86 -11.48 -6.17 7.92
N ILE A 87 -10.38 -6.91 7.98
CA ILE A 87 -9.63 -7.12 9.22
C ILE A 87 -9.14 -5.78 9.78
N ASN A 88 -8.61 -4.93 8.92
CA ASN A 88 -8.12 -3.62 9.33
C ASN A 88 -9.25 -2.75 9.91
N LEU A 89 -10.40 -2.70 9.23
CA LEU A 89 -11.55 -1.95 9.72
C LEU A 89 -12.05 -2.47 11.07
N ALA A 90 -12.09 -3.78 11.25
CA ALA A 90 -12.50 -4.38 12.52
C ALA A 90 -11.54 -3.99 13.65
N LYS A 91 -10.24 -4.02 13.38
CA LYS A 91 -9.21 -3.60 14.34
C LYS A 91 -9.35 -2.13 14.72
N LEU A 92 -9.59 -1.25 13.74
CA LEU A 92 -9.78 0.18 13.98
C LEU A 92 -11.06 0.46 14.77
N ALA A 93 -12.15 -0.23 14.46
CA ALA A 93 -13.40 -0.09 15.19
C ALA A 93 -13.26 -0.50 16.66
N LYS A 94 -12.53 -1.58 16.92
CA LYS A 94 -12.23 -2.03 18.28
C LYS A 94 -11.42 -0.99 19.04
N ARG A 95 -10.39 -0.42 18.42
CA ARG A 95 -9.57 0.62 19.06
C ARG A 95 -10.36 1.89 19.33
N LEU A 96 -11.22 2.28 18.41
CA LEU A 96 -12.07 3.45 18.58
C LEU A 96 -13.03 3.27 19.75
N ALA A 97 -13.69 2.11 19.84
CA ALA A 97 -14.60 1.79 20.95
C ALA A 97 -13.89 1.74 22.31
N ALA A 98 -12.64 1.26 22.34
CA ALA A 98 -11.84 1.18 23.55
C ALA A 98 -11.11 2.49 23.90
N GLY A 99 -11.14 3.51 23.03
CA GLY A 99 -10.39 4.75 23.23
C GLY A 99 -8.89 4.58 23.05
N THR A 100 -8.43 3.58 22.29
CA THR A 100 -7.00 3.24 22.13
C THR A 100 -6.46 3.48 20.72
N ILE A 101 -7.09 4.38 19.95
CA ILE A 101 -6.57 4.77 18.62
C ILE A 101 -5.16 5.35 18.77
N LYS A 102 -4.95 6.21 19.77
CA LYS A 102 -3.63 6.69 20.14
C LYS A 102 -2.96 5.64 21.01
N GLY A 103 -1.70 5.42 20.79
CA GLY A 103 -0.94 4.41 21.49
C GLY A 103 -0.04 3.67 20.51
N SER A 104 0.51 2.53 20.91
CA SER A 104 1.41 1.75 20.08
C SER A 104 1.11 0.26 20.15
N GLY A 105 1.55 -0.45 19.13
CA GLY A 105 1.38 -1.90 19.04
C GLY A 105 0.01 -2.32 18.50
N ASP A 106 -0.05 -3.54 17.97
CA ASP A 106 -1.27 -4.06 17.34
C ASP A 106 -2.31 -4.57 18.35
N ASN A 107 -1.92 -4.77 19.59
CA ASN A 107 -2.80 -5.30 20.63
C ASN A 107 -3.37 -4.23 21.58
N ARG A 108 -3.18 -2.96 21.25
CA ARG A 108 -3.68 -1.87 22.09
C ARG A 108 -5.20 -1.73 22.09
#